data_54caf6bd9c550579e76618c37dc3e679
#
_entry.id   54caf6bd9c550579e76618c37dc3e679
#
_cell.length_a   1.000
_cell.length_b   1.000
_cell.length_c   1.000
_cell.angle_alpha   90.00
_cell.angle_beta   90.00
_cell.angle_gamma   90.00
#
_symmetry.space_group_name_H-M   'P 1'
#
loop_
_entity.id
_entity.type
_entity.pdbx_description
1 polymer ?
#
loop_
_entity_poly.entity_id
_entity_poly.type
_entity_poly.pdbx_seq_one_letter_code
_entity_poly.pdbx_strand_id
1 'polypeptide(L)'
;MTTRRDFLSAGALTAAGLGLTARDAHADTPEQVKQLKPPAKPVIVTRVTGDQSIQEAYQMLLDGTDTLEAAHHICVGRENDPRDHSVGLGGLPNEQGVVELDSCCMHGPTRRAGSVGGVRNIKNVCLVARKVFEHSAHVMMVAGGAEDFAVDLGFPRENLLTEDARKIWMLWKESNSQMDWWGPGMADPGWKDPYADKPAPKPTIDLHGLSSLRPGAIPRHPGEEWQPTIQARTQKLREMAADLGIEPDKRLYAVEQVLWPTTGTIHVSCVNPKGEISGATTTSGLAWKLPGRLGDSPILGAGCYTDQDVGSAGATGSGEENIKVAGGHTIVELMRQGYSPKEAGMETLRRIVRLYDGDMKKIRYLDMEYYIVRKDGAYAGCSLWSTGATGKPRVFTVHDGSYRVEKCAALFEGGPVEWPPF
;
A
#
# COMPACT_ATOMS: atom_id res chain seq x y z
N MET A 1 -41.56 21.22 29.77
CA MET A 1 -40.18 21.61 29.38
C MET A 1 -39.23 20.71 30.16
N THR A 2 -38.79 19.67 29.60
CA THR A 2 -37.81 18.72 30.17
C THR A 2 -36.42 19.31 30.01
N THR A 3 -35.69 19.43 31.07
CA THR A 3 -34.35 20.05 31.06
C THR A 3 -33.28 19.04 30.61
N ARG A 4 -32.17 19.56 30.11
CA ARG A 4 -30.99 18.77 29.63
C ARG A 4 -30.43 17.81 30.70
N ARG A 5 -30.81 17.94 31.97
CA ARG A 5 -30.41 17.04 33.07
C ARG A 5 -31.24 15.77 33.13
N ASP A 6 -32.49 15.79 32.67
CA ASP A 6 -33.37 14.62 32.74
C ASP A 6 -33.06 13.58 31.63
N PHE A 7 -32.28 13.98 30.59
CA PHE A 7 -31.86 13.08 29.53
C PHE A 7 -30.62 12.24 29.88
N LEU A 8 -29.86 12.66 30.89
CA LEU A 8 -28.65 11.93 31.30
C LEU A 8 -28.89 10.88 32.40
N SER A 9 -30.06 10.87 33.02
CA SER A 9 -30.42 9.90 34.09
C SER A 9 -31.20 8.68 33.60
N ALA A 10 -31.67 8.66 32.36
CA ALA A 10 -32.45 7.52 31.79
C ALA A 10 -31.59 6.51 30.98
N GLY A 11 -30.30 6.74 30.85
CA GLY A 11 -29.37 5.89 30.05
C GLY A 11 -28.61 4.80 30.83
N ALA A 12 -28.88 4.62 32.12
CA ALA A 12 -28.03 3.78 32.99
C ALA A 12 -28.58 2.38 33.30
N LEU A 13 -29.57 1.87 32.60
CA LEU A 13 -30.12 0.52 32.87
C LEU A 13 -30.64 -0.15 31.60
N THR A 14 -29.70 -0.62 30.72
CA THR A 14 -29.86 -1.82 29.85
C THR A 14 -28.56 -2.09 29.08
N ALA A 15 -27.50 -2.39 29.78
CA ALA A 15 -26.28 -2.96 29.16
C ALA A 15 -25.93 -4.27 29.89
N ALA A 16 -26.87 -5.20 29.94
CA ALA A 16 -26.60 -6.57 30.35
C ALA A 16 -27.00 -7.46 29.15
N GLY A 17 -26.00 -7.92 28.40
CA GLY A 17 -26.22 -8.99 27.44
C GLY A 17 -25.56 -8.84 26.06
N LEU A 18 -24.36 -8.30 25.94
CA LEU A 18 -23.46 -8.60 24.80
C LEU A 18 -22.09 -8.89 25.39
N GLY A 19 -21.65 -10.14 25.23
CA GLY A 19 -20.40 -10.63 25.75
C GLY A 19 -19.22 -9.78 25.27
N LEU A 20 -18.80 -8.85 26.09
CA LEU A 20 -17.45 -8.30 26.07
C LEU A 20 -16.55 -9.45 26.49
N THR A 21 -15.89 -10.09 25.52
CA THR A 21 -14.75 -10.97 25.76
C THR A 21 -13.79 -10.20 26.67
N ALA A 22 -13.44 -10.84 27.76
CA ALA A 22 -12.50 -10.32 28.74
C ALA A 22 -11.29 -9.69 28.01
N ARG A 23 -10.99 -8.43 28.31
CA ARG A 23 -9.69 -7.84 27.97
C ARG A 23 -8.64 -8.79 28.55
N ASP A 24 -7.72 -9.23 27.69
CA ASP A 24 -6.55 -9.93 28.20
C ASP A 24 -5.93 -9.09 29.32
N ALA A 25 -5.65 -9.72 30.45
CA ALA A 25 -5.29 -9.09 31.72
C ALA A 25 -3.91 -8.38 31.71
N HIS A 26 -3.38 -8.03 30.52
CA HIS A 26 -2.05 -7.46 30.32
C HIS A 26 -1.99 -6.23 29.42
N ALA A 27 -3.11 -5.57 29.10
CA ALA A 27 -3.04 -4.31 28.34
C ALA A 27 -2.52 -3.17 29.25
N ASP A 28 -1.45 -2.50 28.84
CA ASP A 28 -0.94 -1.32 29.53
C ASP A 28 -1.98 -0.21 29.57
N THR A 29 -2.01 0.58 30.65
CA THR A 29 -2.82 1.80 30.68
C THR A 29 -2.18 2.92 29.84
N PRO A 30 -2.91 3.94 29.37
CA PRO A 30 -2.33 5.06 28.64
C PRO A 30 -1.16 5.76 29.36
N GLU A 31 -1.21 5.80 30.68
CA GLU A 31 -0.13 6.37 31.51
C GLU A 31 1.09 5.45 31.55
N GLN A 32 0.88 4.12 31.61
CA GLN A 32 1.97 3.14 31.54
C GLN A 32 2.66 3.19 30.17
N VAL A 33 1.94 3.36 29.07
CA VAL A 33 2.53 3.49 27.73
C VAL A 33 3.47 4.69 27.64
N LYS A 34 3.14 5.83 28.27
CA LYS A 34 4.04 7.00 28.33
C LYS A 34 5.34 6.73 29.12
N GLN A 35 5.29 5.78 30.06
CA GLN A 35 6.41 5.43 30.93
C GLN A 35 7.22 4.24 30.44
N LEU A 36 6.87 3.64 29.27
CA LEU A 36 7.61 2.54 28.69
C LEU A 36 9.07 2.94 28.45
N LYS A 37 9.98 2.07 28.89
CA LYS A 37 11.41 2.28 28.68
C LYS A 37 11.77 1.98 27.23
N PRO A 38 12.64 2.78 26.63
CA PRO A 38 13.18 2.47 25.32
C PRO A 38 13.84 1.09 25.26
N PRO A 39 13.94 0.48 24.08
CA PRO A 39 14.63 -0.81 23.93
C PRO A 39 16.14 -0.65 24.19
N ALA A 40 16.77 -1.71 24.70
CA ALA A 40 18.22 -1.70 24.96
C ALA A 40 19.06 -1.66 23.67
N LYS A 41 18.49 -2.05 22.55
CA LYS A 41 19.08 -2.03 21.19
C LYS A 41 18.12 -1.39 20.22
N PRO A 42 18.60 -0.84 19.08
CA PRO A 42 17.70 -0.35 18.04
C PRO A 42 16.74 -1.44 17.57
N VAL A 43 15.56 -1.02 17.10
CA VAL A 43 14.59 -1.91 16.43
C VAL A 43 14.18 -1.29 15.11
N ILE A 44 14.29 -2.07 14.04
CA ILE A 44 13.77 -1.73 12.70
C ILE A 44 12.65 -2.69 12.39
N VAL A 45 11.51 -2.16 11.93
CA VAL A 45 10.37 -2.94 11.41
C VAL A 45 10.07 -2.46 10.01
N THR A 46 10.02 -3.38 9.04
CA THR A 46 9.81 -3.03 7.63
C THR A 46 9.15 -4.17 6.85
N ARG A 47 8.52 -3.81 5.72
CA ARG A 47 8.08 -4.77 4.70
C ARG A 47 9.26 -5.37 3.90
N VAL A 48 10.34 -4.63 3.77
CA VAL A 48 11.50 -5.03 2.95
C VAL A 48 12.10 -6.32 3.50
N THR A 49 12.43 -7.26 2.62
CA THR A 49 13.07 -8.53 2.99
C THR A 49 14.34 -8.75 2.17
N GLY A 50 15.34 -9.41 2.78
CA GLY A 50 16.54 -9.85 2.07
C GLY A 50 17.44 -8.73 1.54
N ASP A 51 17.37 -7.53 2.10
CA ASP A 51 18.09 -6.34 1.64
C ASP A 51 19.23 -5.99 2.60
N GLN A 52 20.41 -5.77 2.03
CA GLN A 52 21.61 -5.37 2.79
C GLN A 52 21.42 -4.01 3.47
N SER A 53 20.63 -3.10 2.88
CA SER A 53 20.34 -1.78 3.44
C SER A 53 19.75 -1.83 4.86
N ILE A 54 19.06 -2.93 5.23
CA ILE A 54 18.53 -3.12 6.58
C ILE A 54 19.65 -3.34 7.59
N GLN A 55 20.65 -4.11 7.23
CA GLN A 55 21.84 -4.34 8.07
C GLN A 55 22.64 -3.05 8.24
N GLU A 56 22.83 -2.32 7.15
CA GLU A 56 23.51 -1.02 7.13
C GLU A 56 22.77 0.00 7.99
N ALA A 57 21.44 0.11 7.83
CA ALA A 57 20.61 1.00 8.65
C ALA A 57 20.66 0.63 10.13
N TYR A 58 20.70 -0.66 10.46
CA TYR A 58 20.85 -1.11 11.83
C TYR A 58 22.20 -0.69 12.43
N GLN A 59 23.28 -0.83 11.67
CA GLN A 59 24.60 -0.35 12.08
C GLN A 59 24.62 1.18 12.25
N MET A 60 24.01 1.93 11.33
CA MET A 60 23.83 3.38 11.46
C MET A 60 23.17 3.76 12.79
N LEU A 61 22.11 3.05 13.20
CA LEU A 61 21.45 3.28 14.48
C LEU A 61 22.33 2.94 15.69
N LEU A 62 23.17 1.89 15.61
CA LEU A 62 24.18 1.57 16.65
C LEU A 62 25.22 2.67 16.77
N ASP A 63 25.61 3.27 15.66
CA ASP A 63 26.59 4.38 15.58
C ASP A 63 25.98 5.73 15.98
N GLY A 64 24.69 5.74 16.34
CA GLY A 64 24.00 6.93 16.82
C GLY A 64 23.39 7.83 15.75
N THR A 65 23.31 7.35 14.50
CA THR A 65 22.63 8.06 13.40
C THR A 65 21.14 8.26 13.72
N ASP A 66 20.58 9.34 13.21
CA ASP A 66 19.16 9.69 13.35
C ASP A 66 18.25 8.60 12.81
N THR A 67 17.12 8.36 13.50
CA THR A 67 16.17 7.28 13.17
C THR A 67 15.49 7.45 11.82
N LEU A 68 15.24 8.70 11.39
CA LEU A 68 14.68 8.96 10.05
C LEU A 68 15.74 8.76 8.95
N GLU A 69 16.99 9.12 9.22
CA GLU A 69 18.10 8.88 8.29
C GLU A 69 18.26 7.38 8.01
N ALA A 70 18.25 6.56 9.07
CA ALA A 70 18.31 5.11 8.94
C ALA A 70 17.10 4.53 8.18
N ALA A 71 15.89 5.04 8.43
CA ALA A 71 14.69 4.63 7.68
C ALA A 71 14.80 5.01 6.20
N HIS A 72 15.27 6.22 5.89
CA HIS A 72 15.47 6.66 4.52
C HIS A 72 16.57 5.88 3.80
N HIS A 73 17.62 5.43 4.48
CA HIS A 73 18.65 4.59 3.87
C HIS A 73 18.04 3.33 3.23
N ILE A 74 17.10 2.67 3.93
CA ILE A 74 16.38 1.51 3.39
C ILE A 74 15.45 1.92 2.24
N CYS A 75 14.70 3.02 2.39
CA CYS A 75 13.81 3.52 1.33
C CYS A 75 14.59 3.84 0.05
N VAL A 76 15.69 4.59 0.16
CA VAL A 76 16.54 4.98 -0.98
C VAL A 76 17.17 3.76 -1.67
N GLY A 77 17.60 2.76 -0.89
CA GLY A 77 18.11 1.51 -1.44
C GLY A 77 17.10 0.85 -2.37
N ARG A 78 15.83 0.83 -1.96
CA ARG A 78 14.75 0.25 -2.78
C ARG A 78 14.32 1.16 -3.93
N GLU A 79 14.21 2.48 -3.71
CA GLU A 79 13.89 3.43 -4.78
C GLU A 79 14.94 3.45 -5.90
N ASN A 80 16.19 3.07 -5.61
CA ASN A 80 17.26 2.99 -6.58
C ASN A 80 17.35 1.64 -7.30
N ASP A 81 16.68 0.58 -6.84
CA ASP A 81 16.72 -0.73 -7.47
C ASP A 81 15.72 -0.82 -8.64
N PRO A 82 16.18 -0.82 -9.91
CA PRO A 82 15.28 -0.83 -11.07
C PRO A 82 14.50 -2.15 -11.22
N ARG A 83 14.80 -3.17 -10.40
CA ARG A 83 14.08 -4.45 -10.37
C ARG A 83 12.93 -4.43 -9.37
N ASP A 84 12.86 -3.42 -8.50
CA ASP A 84 11.73 -3.21 -7.61
C ASP A 84 10.65 -2.39 -8.30
N HIS A 85 9.67 -3.05 -8.87
CA HIS A 85 8.57 -2.39 -9.58
C HIS A 85 7.52 -1.77 -8.64
N SER A 86 7.79 -1.72 -7.35
CA SER A 86 6.86 -1.21 -6.35
C SER A 86 7.13 0.23 -5.89
N VAL A 87 8.35 0.73 -6.12
CA VAL A 87 8.82 2.05 -5.68
C VAL A 87 9.84 2.64 -6.67
N GLY A 88 10.08 3.93 -6.66
CA GLY A 88 11.21 4.60 -7.28
C GLY A 88 11.43 4.30 -8.76
N LEU A 89 12.70 4.04 -9.12
CA LEU A 89 13.12 3.71 -10.47
C LEU A 89 12.57 2.34 -10.91
N GLY A 90 11.81 2.31 -11.99
CA GLY A 90 11.18 1.08 -12.47
C GLY A 90 9.84 0.77 -11.82
N GLY A 91 9.32 1.64 -10.98
CA GLY A 91 7.96 1.52 -10.44
C GLY A 91 6.94 1.35 -11.57
N LEU A 92 5.92 0.48 -11.37
CA LEU A 92 4.89 0.29 -12.37
C LEU A 92 4.08 1.58 -12.58
N PRO A 93 3.83 1.95 -13.84
CA PRO A 93 3.23 3.23 -14.17
C PRO A 93 1.70 3.23 -13.95
N ASN A 94 1.11 4.40 -14.10
CA ASN A 94 -0.33 4.55 -14.28
C ASN A 94 -0.79 4.00 -15.65
N GLU A 95 -2.08 4.02 -15.93
CA GLU A 95 -2.66 3.49 -17.20
C GLU A 95 -2.11 4.16 -18.46
N GLN A 96 -1.56 5.37 -18.35
CA GLN A 96 -0.95 6.12 -19.46
C GLN A 96 0.55 5.83 -19.62
N GLY A 97 1.12 4.94 -18.84
CA GLY A 97 2.55 4.62 -18.91
C GLY A 97 3.45 5.63 -18.19
N VAL A 98 2.91 6.44 -17.29
CA VAL A 98 3.66 7.43 -16.50
C VAL A 98 3.86 6.93 -15.09
N VAL A 99 5.12 6.87 -14.64
CA VAL A 99 5.45 6.54 -13.24
C VAL A 99 5.14 7.76 -12.36
N GLU A 100 4.27 7.57 -11.38
CA GLU A 100 3.89 8.58 -10.38
C GLU A 100 4.19 8.01 -9.00
N LEU A 101 5.03 8.73 -8.25
CA LEU A 101 5.56 8.27 -6.96
C LEU A 101 4.98 9.09 -5.81
N ASP A 102 4.80 8.42 -4.68
CA ASP A 102 4.27 8.99 -3.45
C ASP A 102 5.17 8.63 -2.26
N SER A 103 5.29 9.52 -1.30
CA SER A 103 6.02 9.24 -0.06
C SER A 103 5.57 10.13 1.08
N CYS A 104 5.66 9.63 2.30
CA CYS A 104 5.63 10.46 3.49
C CYS A 104 6.62 9.98 4.55
N CYS A 105 7.02 10.87 5.43
CA CYS A 105 7.85 10.56 6.58
C CYS A 105 7.45 11.40 7.80
N MET A 106 7.68 10.82 8.98
CA MET A 106 7.47 11.49 10.26
C MET A 106 8.70 11.32 11.14
N HIS A 107 9.23 12.43 11.60
CA HIS A 107 10.38 12.50 12.48
C HIS A 107 9.93 12.76 13.92
N GLY A 108 9.89 11.71 14.73
CA GLY A 108 9.39 11.79 16.11
C GLY A 108 10.13 12.79 16.99
N PRO A 109 11.47 12.80 17.02
CA PRO A 109 12.21 13.74 17.88
C PRO A 109 11.85 15.22 17.71
N THR A 110 11.60 15.66 16.48
CA THR A 110 11.18 17.04 16.19
C THR A 110 9.68 17.20 16.00
N ARG A 111 8.90 16.11 16.01
CA ARG A 111 7.45 16.08 15.75
C ARG A 111 7.08 16.74 14.41
N ARG A 112 8.00 16.70 13.44
CA ARG A 112 7.81 17.23 12.09
C ARG A 112 7.51 16.09 11.12
N ALA A 113 6.81 16.44 10.05
CA ALA A 113 6.41 15.50 9.03
C ALA A 113 6.45 16.15 7.65
N GLY A 114 6.68 15.34 6.63
CA GLY A 114 6.65 15.76 5.23
C GLY A 114 6.08 14.67 4.34
N SER A 115 5.48 15.12 3.25
CA SER A 115 4.79 14.24 2.30
C SER A 115 4.84 14.80 0.89
N VAL A 116 4.94 13.90 -0.09
CA VAL A 116 4.78 14.23 -1.52
C VAL A 116 3.93 13.17 -2.21
N GLY A 117 3.13 13.59 -3.19
CA GLY A 117 2.26 12.68 -3.92
C GLY A 117 2.18 13.01 -5.42
N GLY A 118 2.07 11.98 -6.26
CA GLY A 118 1.97 12.11 -7.71
C GLY A 118 3.21 12.74 -8.33
N VAL A 119 4.38 12.55 -7.75
CA VAL A 119 5.63 13.12 -8.22
C VAL A 119 6.14 12.32 -9.41
N ARG A 120 6.51 13.02 -10.48
CA ARG A 120 7.08 12.42 -11.69
C ARG A 120 8.55 12.79 -11.81
N ASN A 121 9.30 11.98 -12.54
CA ASN A 121 10.68 12.24 -12.93
C ASN A 121 11.69 12.38 -11.77
N ILE A 122 11.30 12.24 -10.52
CA ILE A 122 12.19 12.27 -9.36
C ILE A 122 12.18 10.90 -8.69
N LYS A 123 13.31 10.23 -8.69
CA LYS A 123 13.45 8.85 -8.21
C LYS A 123 13.28 8.72 -6.69
N ASN A 124 14.00 9.56 -5.93
CA ASN A 124 14.08 9.44 -4.47
C ASN A 124 13.07 10.33 -3.76
N VAL A 125 11.79 10.03 -3.93
CA VAL A 125 10.68 10.83 -3.37
C VAL A 125 10.62 10.79 -1.85
N CYS A 126 11.16 9.75 -1.19
CA CYS A 126 11.26 9.70 0.27
C CYS A 126 12.14 10.83 0.82
N LEU A 127 13.21 11.17 0.11
CA LEU A 127 14.06 12.32 0.47
C LEU A 127 13.38 13.64 0.18
N VAL A 128 12.60 13.74 -0.91
CA VAL A 128 11.81 14.96 -1.20
C VAL A 128 10.77 15.19 -0.11
N ALA A 129 10.06 14.15 0.34
CA ALA A 129 9.12 14.25 1.47
C ALA A 129 9.80 14.83 2.73
N ARG A 130 11.02 14.39 3.05
CA ARG A 130 11.81 14.97 4.13
C ARG A 130 12.12 16.45 3.89
N LYS A 131 12.52 16.81 2.67
CA LYS A 131 12.83 18.21 2.31
C LYS A 131 11.64 19.14 2.48
N VAL A 132 10.41 18.68 2.31
CA VAL A 132 9.21 19.50 2.54
C VAL A 132 9.22 20.10 3.94
N PHE A 133 9.43 19.31 4.98
CA PHE A 133 9.46 19.84 6.33
C PHE A 133 10.81 20.47 6.74
N GLU A 134 11.90 20.15 6.09
CA GLU A 134 13.21 20.77 6.38
C GLU A 134 13.29 22.21 5.86
N HIS A 135 12.71 22.47 4.68
CA HIS A 135 12.86 23.74 3.96
C HIS A 135 11.58 24.59 3.90
N SER A 136 10.47 24.12 4.44
CA SER A 136 9.22 24.88 4.43
C SER A 136 8.41 24.70 5.71
N ALA A 137 7.36 25.49 5.87
CA ALA A 137 6.34 25.32 6.90
C ALA A 137 5.22 24.36 6.47
N HIS A 138 5.30 23.83 5.24
CA HIS A 138 4.30 22.92 4.71
C HIS A 138 4.55 21.49 5.17
N VAL A 139 3.51 20.67 5.09
CA VAL A 139 3.56 19.24 5.40
C VAL A 139 3.43 18.40 4.13
N MET A 140 2.71 18.87 3.12
CA MET A 140 2.45 18.10 1.91
C MET A 140 2.56 18.98 0.66
N MET A 141 3.22 18.45 -0.36
CA MET A 141 3.28 18.99 -1.72
C MET A 141 2.96 17.90 -2.74
N VAL A 142 2.37 18.25 -3.88
CA VAL A 142 1.90 17.24 -4.86
C VAL A 142 2.25 17.60 -6.29
N ALA A 143 2.33 16.58 -7.15
CA ALA A 143 2.44 16.68 -8.60
C ALA A 143 3.59 17.60 -9.05
N GLY A 144 3.34 18.44 -10.07
CA GLY A 144 4.35 19.32 -10.64
C GLY A 144 4.99 20.29 -9.63
N GLY A 145 4.21 20.79 -8.66
CA GLY A 145 4.76 21.65 -7.60
C GLY A 145 5.77 20.94 -6.70
N ALA A 146 5.54 19.66 -6.40
CA ALA A 146 6.50 18.84 -5.65
C ALA A 146 7.74 18.49 -6.49
N GLU A 147 7.57 18.25 -7.80
CA GLU A 147 8.67 18.03 -8.73
C GLU A 147 9.56 19.27 -8.86
N ASP A 148 8.96 20.44 -9.08
CA ASP A 148 9.72 21.71 -9.19
C ASP A 148 10.46 22.02 -7.89
N PHE A 149 9.82 21.85 -6.73
CA PHE A 149 10.46 22.00 -5.44
C PHE A 149 11.67 21.07 -5.27
N ALA A 150 11.56 19.80 -5.71
CA ALA A 150 12.67 18.86 -5.67
C ALA A 150 13.81 19.32 -6.57
N VAL A 151 13.53 19.78 -7.78
CA VAL A 151 14.54 20.28 -8.72
C VAL A 151 15.26 21.53 -8.18
N ASP A 152 14.53 22.45 -7.58
CA ASP A 152 15.12 23.65 -6.93
C ASP A 152 16.09 23.28 -5.80
N LEU A 153 15.88 22.12 -5.17
CA LEU A 153 16.79 21.55 -4.16
C LEU A 153 17.88 20.63 -4.72
N GLY A 154 18.02 20.55 -6.06
CA GLY A 154 19.10 19.84 -6.73
C GLY A 154 18.81 18.35 -7.04
N PHE A 155 17.56 17.88 -6.90
CA PHE A 155 17.20 16.54 -7.34
C PHE A 155 17.14 16.49 -8.88
N PRO A 156 17.79 15.50 -9.53
CA PRO A 156 17.75 15.39 -10.98
C PRO A 156 16.41 14.88 -11.48
N ARG A 157 15.99 15.36 -12.65
CA ARG A 157 14.92 14.72 -13.42
C ARG A 157 15.46 13.50 -14.16
N GLU A 158 14.79 12.35 -13.98
CA GLU A 158 15.15 11.07 -14.58
C GLU A 158 13.92 10.41 -15.22
N ASN A 159 14.11 9.63 -16.28
CA ASN A 159 13.04 8.77 -16.78
C ASN A 159 12.91 7.55 -15.85
N LEU A 160 11.82 7.44 -15.14
CA LEU A 160 11.59 6.39 -14.15
C LEU A 160 11.03 5.09 -14.77
N LEU A 161 10.46 5.16 -15.99
CA LEU A 161 9.94 3.99 -16.68
C LEU A 161 11.07 3.20 -17.32
N THR A 162 11.53 2.17 -16.64
CA THR A 162 12.54 1.24 -17.17
C THR A 162 11.96 0.40 -18.31
N GLU A 163 12.82 -0.20 -19.14
CA GLU A 163 12.37 -1.05 -20.24
C GLU A 163 11.58 -2.28 -19.75
N ASP A 164 11.96 -2.87 -18.63
CA ASP A 164 11.21 -3.98 -18.02
C ASP A 164 9.80 -3.53 -17.58
N ALA A 165 9.71 -2.42 -16.85
CA ALA A 165 8.41 -1.85 -16.43
C ALA A 165 7.54 -1.46 -17.62
N ARG A 166 8.15 -0.91 -18.70
CA ARG A 166 7.46 -0.57 -19.94
C ARG A 166 6.87 -1.80 -20.62
N LYS A 167 7.62 -2.90 -20.72
CA LYS A 167 7.12 -4.15 -21.31
C LYS A 167 5.98 -4.76 -20.50
N ILE A 168 6.04 -4.70 -19.16
CA ILE A 168 4.95 -5.16 -18.29
C ILE A 168 3.69 -4.28 -18.50
N TRP A 169 3.88 -2.96 -18.59
CA TRP A 169 2.78 -2.05 -18.92
C TRP A 169 2.17 -2.35 -20.29
N MET A 170 2.99 -2.61 -21.32
CA MET A 170 2.52 -3.00 -22.65
C MET A 170 1.71 -4.28 -22.60
N LEU A 171 2.18 -5.30 -21.88
CA LEU A 171 1.45 -6.57 -21.69
C LEU A 171 0.07 -6.33 -21.06
N TRP A 172 0.00 -5.48 -20.02
CA TRP A 172 -1.27 -5.09 -19.42
C TRP A 172 -2.14 -4.34 -20.40
N LYS A 173 -1.59 -3.34 -21.09
CA LYS A 173 -2.30 -2.48 -22.03
C LYS A 173 -2.91 -3.30 -23.16
N GLU A 174 -2.15 -4.14 -23.82
CA GLU A 174 -2.63 -5.01 -24.93
C GLU A 174 -3.67 -6.04 -24.45
N SER A 175 -3.49 -6.62 -23.25
CA SER A 175 -4.43 -7.61 -22.73
C SER A 175 -5.79 -7.04 -22.35
N ASN A 176 -5.87 -5.72 -22.09
CA ASN A 176 -7.10 -5.04 -21.68
C ASN A 176 -7.69 -4.15 -22.78
N SER A 177 -7.01 -3.99 -23.92
CA SER A 177 -7.36 -3.05 -24.97
C SER A 177 -8.24 -3.62 -26.09
N GLN A 178 -8.98 -4.65 -25.85
CA GLN A 178 -9.84 -5.26 -26.89
C GLN A 178 -10.87 -4.27 -27.51
N MET A 179 -11.10 -3.14 -26.87
CA MET A 179 -12.10 -2.14 -27.27
C MET A 179 -11.51 -0.85 -27.87
N ASP A 180 -10.22 -0.58 -27.68
CA ASP A 180 -9.56 0.63 -28.17
C ASP A 180 -8.54 0.41 -29.29
N TRP A 181 -8.54 -0.81 -29.85
CA TRP A 181 -7.71 -1.20 -30.99
C TRP A 181 -6.19 -1.08 -30.75
N TRP A 182 -5.78 -1.16 -29.51
CA TRP A 182 -4.39 -1.26 -29.17
C TRP A 182 -3.86 -2.66 -29.51
N GLY A 183 -3.05 -2.77 -30.51
CA GLY A 183 -2.55 -4.02 -31.05
C GLY A 183 -2.78 -4.09 -32.56
N PRO A 184 -2.55 -5.24 -33.22
CA PRO A 184 -2.79 -5.39 -34.64
C PRO A 184 -4.28 -5.12 -34.96
N GLY A 185 -4.53 -4.05 -35.70
CA GLY A 185 -5.89 -3.68 -36.08
C GLY A 185 -6.52 -4.65 -37.08
N MET A 186 -7.82 -4.52 -37.33
CA MET A 186 -8.57 -5.34 -38.29
C MET A 186 -7.98 -5.34 -39.74
N ALA A 187 -7.14 -4.35 -40.05
CA ALA A 187 -6.43 -4.31 -41.32
C ALA A 187 -5.22 -5.25 -41.38
N ASP A 188 -4.79 -5.81 -40.25
CA ASP A 188 -3.70 -6.78 -40.23
C ASP A 188 -4.17 -8.12 -40.82
N PRO A 189 -3.44 -8.72 -41.78
CA PRO A 189 -3.83 -10.01 -42.36
C PRO A 189 -3.89 -11.17 -41.34
N GLY A 190 -3.23 -11.04 -40.21
CA GLY A 190 -3.23 -12.02 -39.11
C GLY A 190 -4.35 -11.79 -38.09
N TRP A 191 -5.11 -10.70 -38.20
CA TRP A 191 -6.19 -10.41 -37.26
C TRP A 191 -7.29 -11.48 -37.35
N LYS A 192 -7.67 -11.99 -36.20
CA LYS A 192 -8.79 -12.92 -36.07
C LYS A 192 -9.85 -12.26 -35.20
N ASP A 193 -11.08 -12.23 -35.70
CA ASP A 193 -12.21 -11.78 -34.92
C ASP A 193 -12.38 -12.71 -33.71
N PRO A 194 -12.20 -12.20 -32.48
CA PRO A 194 -12.37 -13.04 -31.26
C PRO A 194 -13.83 -13.47 -31.06
N TYR A 195 -14.76 -12.93 -31.85
CA TYR A 195 -16.20 -13.19 -31.77
C TYR A 195 -16.76 -13.80 -33.06
N ALA A 196 -15.91 -14.28 -33.99
CA ALA A 196 -16.31 -14.82 -35.29
C ALA A 196 -17.39 -15.91 -35.20
N ASP A 197 -17.39 -16.70 -34.14
CA ASP A 197 -18.31 -17.80 -33.92
C ASP A 197 -19.58 -17.38 -33.12
N LYS A 198 -19.72 -16.12 -32.76
CA LYS A 198 -20.86 -15.61 -32.00
C LYS A 198 -21.80 -14.81 -32.87
N PRO A 199 -23.13 -14.94 -32.72
CA PRO A 199 -24.08 -14.07 -33.41
C PRO A 199 -23.83 -12.62 -32.96
N ALA A 200 -23.85 -11.69 -33.93
CA ALA A 200 -23.72 -10.25 -33.64
C ALA A 200 -24.74 -9.85 -32.57
N PRO A 201 -24.32 -9.14 -31.52
CA PRO A 201 -25.23 -8.72 -30.46
C PRO A 201 -26.30 -7.81 -31.03
N LYS A 202 -27.56 -8.10 -30.75
CA LYS A 202 -28.67 -7.20 -31.08
C LYS A 202 -28.57 -5.97 -30.17
N PRO A 203 -28.65 -4.74 -30.71
CA PRO A 203 -28.65 -3.55 -29.88
C PRO A 203 -29.88 -3.58 -28.97
N THR A 204 -29.65 -3.74 -27.68
CA THR A 204 -30.70 -3.77 -26.64
C THR A 204 -30.74 -2.48 -25.85
N ILE A 205 -29.99 -1.47 -26.24
CA ILE A 205 -29.85 -0.22 -25.50
C ILE A 205 -30.59 0.88 -26.24
N ASP A 206 -31.56 1.48 -25.57
CA ASP A 206 -32.13 2.75 -25.97
C ASP A 206 -31.02 3.82 -25.88
N LEU A 207 -30.63 4.37 -27.04
CA LEU A 207 -29.56 5.36 -27.13
C LEU A 207 -29.87 6.64 -26.33
N HIS A 208 -31.11 6.86 -25.91
CA HIS A 208 -31.49 7.97 -25.05
C HIS A 208 -31.10 7.76 -23.58
N GLY A 209 -30.76 6.53 -23.15
CA GLY A 209 -30.27 6.22 -21.81
C GLY A 209 -28.77 6.41 -21.58
N LEU A 210 -27.98 6.65 -22.61
CA LEU A 210 -26.50 6.71 -22.52
C LEU A 210 -25.96 7.96 -21.82
N SER A 211 -26.77 9.00 -21.62
CA SER A 211 -26.33 10.24 -20.94
C SER A 211 -26.05 10.04 -19.43
N SER A 212 -26.45 8.93 -18.84
CA SER A 212 -26.24 8.60 -17.43
C SER A 212 -25.05 7.67 -17.19
N LEU A 213 -24.43 7.14 -18.23
CA LEU A 213 -23.27 6.27 -18.10
C LEU A 213 -22.01 7.12 -17.90
N ARG A 214 -21.25 6.84 -16.85
CA ARG A 214 -19.93 7.43 -16.67
C ARG A 214 -19.02 7.00 -17.83
N PRO A 215 -18.16 7.89 -18.36
CA PRO A 215 -17.15 7.48 -19.34
C PRO A 215 -16.32 6.33 -18.74
N GLY A 216 -16.27 5.21 -19.44
CA GLY A 216 -15.56 4.00 -18.98
C GLY A 216 -16.43 2.88 -18.42
N ALA A 217 -17.74 3.08 -18.18
CA ALA A 217 -18.63 1.98 -17.84
C ALA A 217 -19.08 1.25 -19.11
N ILE A 218 -18.40 0.18 -19.47
CA ILE A 218 -18.82 -0.71 -20.57
C ILE A 218 -19.95 -1.61 -20.05
N PRO A 219 -21.14 -1.65 -20.70
CA PRO A 219 -22.19 -2.56 -20.31
C PRO A 219 -21.73 -4.02 -20.47
N ARG A 220 -21.76 -4.79 -19.39
CA ARG A 220 -21.57 -6.24 -19.47
C ARG A 220 -22.77 -6.85 -20.18
N HIS A 221 -22.55 -7.70 -21.17
CA HIS A 221 -23.62 -8.49 -21.74
C HIS A 221 -24.21 -9.45 -20.69
N PRO A 222 -25.53 -9.44 -20.45
CA PRO A 222 -26.15 -10.43 -19.59
C PRO A 222 -26.05 -11.80 -20.29
N GLY A 223 -25.38 -12.75 -19.70
CA GLY A 223 -25.34 -14.13 -20.17
C GLY A 223 -23.96 -14.70 -20.53
N GLU A 224 -22.87 -13.97 -20.34
CA GLU A 224 -21.53 -14.51 -20.58
C GLU A 224 -20.97 -15.21 -19.33
N GLU A 225 -21.25 -16.52 -19.21
CA GLU A 225 -20.50 -17.46 -18.35
C GLU A 225 -19.12 -17.82 -18.91
N TRP A 226 -18.67 -17.15 -19.98
CA TRP A 226 -17.35 -17.42 -20.55
C TRP A 226 -16.29 -16.54 -19.91
N GLN A 227 -15.84 -16.91 -18.73
CA GLN A 227 -14.53 -16.51 -18.25
C GLN A 227 -13.56 -17.61 -18.65
N PRO A 228 -12.52 -17.33 -19.45
CA PRO A 228 -11.43 -18.28 -19.60
C PRO A 228 -10.94 -18.64 -18.22
N THR A 229 -10.70 -19.92 -17.97
CA THR A 229 -10.13 -20.32 -16.68
C THR A 229 -8.88 -19.47 -16.44
N ILE A 230 -8.57 -19.16 -15.21
CA ILE A 230 -7.32 -18.46 -14.82
C ILE A 230 -6.11 -19.08 -15.54
N GLN A 231 -6.11 -20.39 -15.75
CA GLN A 231 -5.08 -21.12 -16.48
C GLN A 231 -5.00 -20.74 -17.96
N ALA A 232 -6.13 -20.67 -18.67
CA ALA A 232 -6.17 -20.28 -20.08
C ALA A 232 -5.75 -18.80 -20.25
N ARG A 233 -6.18 -17.91 -19.36
CA ARG A 233 -5.77 -16.51 -19.36
C ARG A 233 -4.27 -16.35 -19.06
N THR A 234 -3.74 -17.11 -18.10
CA THR A 234 -2.31 -17.13 -17.76
C THR A 234 -1.48 -17.61 -18.95
N GLN A 235 -1.93 -18.65 -19.65
CA GLN A 235 -1.23 -19.18 -20.82
C GLN A 235 -1.18 -18.14 -21.96
N LYS A 236 -2.30 -17.52 -22.29
CA LYS A 236 -2.37 -16.45 -23.29
C LYS A 236 -1.44 -15.27 -22.94
N LEU A 237 -1.46 -14.82 -21.70
CA LEU A 237 -0.58 -13.74 -21.24
C LEU A 237 0.91 -14.12 -21.32
N ARG A 238 1.28 -15.39 -21.11
CA ARG A 238 2.66 -15.84 -21.28
C ARG A 238 3.12 -15.81 -22.74
N GLU A 239 2.24 -16.14 -23.67
CA GLU A 239 2.50 -16.04 -25.11
C GLU A 239 2.69 -14.58 -25.52
N MET A 240 1.77 -13.69 -25.13
CA MET A 240 1.89 -12.25 -25.37
C MET A 240 3.16 -11.66 -24.73
N ALA A 241 3.54 -12.10 -23.54
CA ALA A 241 4.78 -11.67 -22.89
C ALA A 241 6.03 -12.09 -23.67
N ALA A 242 5.98 -13.24 -24.34
CA ALA A 242 7.06 -13.68 -25.23
C ALA A 242 7.15 -12.82 -26.48
N ASP A 243 6.02 -12.49 -27.10
CA ASP A 243 5.94 -11.64 -28.30
C ASP A 243 6.44 -10.20 -28.01
N LEU A 244 6.18 -9.69 -26.81
CA LEU A 244 6.73 -8.41 -26.31
C LEU A 244 8.21 -8.48 -25.92
N GLY A 245 8.86 -9.65 -26.08
CA GLY A 245 10.28 -9.82 -25.76
C GLY A 245 10.58 -9.71 -24.26
N ILE A 246 9.64 -10.14 -23.40
CA ILE A 246 9.91 -10.30 -21.96
C ILE A 246 10.73 -11.58 -21.78
N GLU A 247 11.85 -11.45 -21.05
CA GLU A 247 12.76 -12.56 -20.78
C GLU A 247 12.03 -13.74 -20.08
N PRO A 248 12.36 -15.00 -20.40
CA PRO A 248 11.63 -16.18 -19.92
C PRO A 248 11.47 -16.26 -18.40
N ASP A 249 12.49 -15.88 -17.65
CA ASP A 249 12.53 -15.86 -16.18
C ASP A 249 11.65 -14.75 -15.57
N LYS A 250 11.36 -13.69 -16.32
CA LYS A 250 10.54 -12.54 -15.90
C LYS A 250 9.06 -12.68 -16.32
N ARG A 251 8.72 -13.60 -17.23
CA ARG A 251 7.36 -13.72 -17.79
C ARG A 251 6.31 -14.04 -16.74
N LEU A 252 6.62 -14.94 -15.80
CA LEU A 252 5.68 -15.28 -14.74
C LEU A 252 5.35 -14.05 -13.88
N TYR A 253 6.37 -13.32 -13.48
CA TYR A 253 6.20 -12.09 -12.72
C TYR A 253 5.36 -11.05 -13.51
N ALA A 254 5.65 -10.83 -14.79
CA ALA A 254 4.90 -9.90 -15.63
C ALA A 254 3.41 -10.28 -15.73
N VAL A 255 3.11 -11.56 -15.90
CA VAL A 255 1.74 -12.09 -15.93
C VAL A 255 1.05 -11.88 -14.58
N GLU A 256 1.75 -12.13 -13.46
CA GLU A 256 1.22 -11.85 -12.11
C GLU A 256 0.84 -10.38 -11.95
N GLN A 257 1.62 -9.44 -12.49
CA GLN A 257 1.31 -8.00 -12.41
C GLN A 257 0.08 -7.61 -13.23
N VAL A 258 -0.25 -8.33 -14.29
CA VAL A 258 -1.48 -8.12 -15.08
C VAL A 258 -2.69 -8.72 -14.38
N LEU A 259 -2.56 -9.93 -13.82
CA LEU A 259 -3.65 -10.64 -13.16
C LEU A 259 -3.96 -10.08 -11.76
N TRP A 260 -2.92 -9.70 -11.02
CA TRP A 260 -3.00 -9.16 -9.66
C TRP A 260 -2.15 -7.89 -9.57
N PRO A 261 -2.67 -6.75 -10.06
CA PRO A 261 -1.93 -5.49 -10.00
C PRO A 261 -1.44 -5.21 -8.58
N THR A 262 -0.13 -5.10 -8.42
CA THR A 262 0.44 -4.89 -7.10
C THR A 262 0.16 -3.48 -6.60
N THR A 263 -0.19 -3.38 -5.33
CA THR A 263 -0.06 -2.18 -4.52
C THR A 263 1.34 -2.20 -3.91
N GLY A 264 2.34 -1.91 -4.74
CA GLY A 264 3.73 -1.92 -4.27
C GLY A 264 3.99 -0.74 -3.34
N THR A 265 4.38 -1.01 -2.11
CA THR A 265 4.70 0.02 -1.11
C THR A 265 5.73 -0.57 -0.15
N ILE A 266 6.65 0.23 0.33
CA ILE A 266 7.47 -0.11 1.47
C ILE A 266 7.22 0.87 2.62
N HIS A 267 7.25 0.34 3.82
CA HIS A 267 7.26 1.11 5.05
C HIS A 267 8.45 0.69 5.91
N VAL A 268 9.06 1.66 6.57
CA VAL A 268 10.15 1.47 7.52
C VAL A 268 9.88 2.29 8.77
N SER A 269 9.91 1.65 9.92
CA SER A 269 9.92 2.32 11.23
C SER A 269 11.20 1.94 11.99
N CYS A 270 11.84 2.94 12.59
CA CYS A 270 13.04 2.77 13.41
C CYS A 270 12.83 3.36 14.80
N VAL A 271 13.27 2.64 15.83
CA VAL A 271 13.40 3.14 17.20
C VAL A 271 14.79 2.86 17.74
N ASN A 272 15.40 3.82 18.43
CA ASN A 272 16.75 3.68 19.00
C ASN A 272 16.72 3.56 20.55
N PRO A 273 17.84 3.25 21.20
CA PRO A 273 17.94 3.15 22.67
C PRO A 273 17.63 4.45 23.44
N LYS A 274 17.61 5.60 22.77
CA LYS A 274 17.17 6.86 23.37
C LYS A 274 15.64 7.00 23.38
N GLY A 275 14.94 6.08 22.74
CA GLY A 275 13.49 6.14 22.53
C GLY A 275 13.07 7.12 21.44
N GLU A 276 13.98 7.57 20.61
CA GLU A 276 13.69 8.33 19.40
C GLU A 276 13.12 7.39 18.36
N ILE A 277 12.02 7.80 17.72
CA ILE A 277 11.29 6.97 16.77
C ILE A 277 10.94 7.76 15.51
N SER A 278 11.10 7.15 14.35
CA SER A 278 10.71 7.75 13.06
C SER A 278 10.15 6.69 12.12
N GLY A 279 9.34 7.14 11.15
CA GLY A 279 8.77 6.27 10.13
C GLY A 279 8.79 6.94 8.76
N ALA A 280 8.94 6.12 7.71
CA ALA A 280 8.86 6.55 6.32
C ALA A 280 8.13 5.51 5.47
N THR A 281 7.36 5.98 4.51
CA THR A 281 6.64 5.15 3.53
C THR A 281 6.89 5.70 2.14
N THR A 282 7.17 4.84 1.16
CA THR A 282 7.35 5.23 -0.25
C THR A 282 6.72 4.19 -1.18
N THR A 283 6.24 4.63 -2.34
CA THR A 283 5.48 3.79 -3.27
C THR A 283 5.44 4.34 -4.69
N SER A 284 5.25 3.48 -5.68
CA SER A 284 4.73 3.83 -7.00
C SER A 284 3.18 3.73 -7.07
N GLY A 285 2.53 3.41 -5.97
CA GLY A 285 1.07 3.26 -5.87
C GLY A 285 0.54 1.96 -6.45
N LEU A 286 -0.73 1.98 -6.82
CA LEU A 286 -1.38 0.88 -7.53
C LEU A 286 -0.92 0.88 -9.00
N ALA A 287 -0.47 -0.27 -9.49
CA ALA A 287 -0.19 -0.43 -10.91
C ALA A 287 -1.44 -0.15 -11.76
N TRP A 288 -1.25 0.52 -12.89
CA TRP A 288 -2.33 0.87 -13.83
C TRP A 288 -3.39 1.83 -13.26
N LYS A 289 -3.07 2.52 -12.18
CA LYS A 289 -3.95 3.53 -11.57
C LYS A 289 -4.33 4.62 -12.56
N LEU A 290 -5.46 5.26 -12.32
CA LEU A 290 -5.82 6.49 -13.05
C LEU A 290 -4.77 7.57 -12.77
N PRO A 291 -4.40 8.39 -13.77
CA PRO A 291 -3.48 9.51 -13.57
C PRO A 291 -3.94 10.42 -12.45
N GLY A 292 -3.03 10.72 -11.51
CA GLY A 292 -3.32 11.55 -10.34
C GLY A 292 -3.97 10.81 -9.16
N ARG A 293 -4.23 9.50 -9.25
CA ARG A 293 -4.66 8.72 -8.09
C ARG A 293 -3.54 8.64 -7.07
N LEU A 294 -3.82 9.01 -5.84
CA LEU A 294 -3.00 8.78 -4.66
C LEU A 294 -3.61 7.68 -3.78
N GLY A 295 -2.76 6.79 -3.28
CA GLY A 295 -3.13 5.86 -2.21
C GLY A 295 -2.94 6.49 -0.83
N ASP A 296 -2.80 5.62 0.16
CA ASP A 296 -2.57 6.01 1.56
C ASP A 296 -1.13 6.47 1.84
N SER A 297 -0.17 6.03 1.04
CA SER A 297 1.26 6.21 1.33
C SER A 297 1.71 7.66 1.54
N PRO A 298 1.19 8.68 0.80
CA PRO A 298 1.54 10.07 1.07
C PRO A 298 0.68 10.70 2.18
N ILE A 299 -0.32 9.99 2.72
CA ILE A 299 -1.27 10.53 3.68
C ILE A 299 -0.81 10.22 5.10
N LEU A 300 -0.33 11.26 5.80
CA LEU A 300 0.02 11.18 7.21
C LEU A 300 -1.21 10.77 8.03
N GLY A 301 -1.04 9.74 8.84
CA GLY A 301 -2.14 9.13 9.59
C GLY A 301 -2.76 7.91 8.91
N ALA A 302 -2.57 7.72 7.60
CA ALA A 302 -3.00 6.52 6.89
C ALA A 302 -1.81 5.60 6.57
N GLY A 303 -1.01 5.93 5.56
CA GLY A 303 0.12 5.09 5.12
C GLY A 303 1.33 5.10 6.05
N CYS A 304 1.49 6.17 6.85
CA CYS A 304 2.47 6.28 7.92
C CYS A 304 1.93 7.18 9.02
N TYR A 305 2.13 6.79 10.27
CA TYR A 305 1.96 7.66 11.42
C TYR A 305 2.97 7.33 12.51
N THR A 306 3.62 8.37 13.03
CA THR A 306 4.59 8.24 14.12
C THR A 306 4.29 9.26 15.21
N ASP A 307 4.16 8.77 16.43
CA ASP A 307 4.12 9.59 17.63
C ASP A 307 5.31 9.23 18.53
N GLN A 308 6.15 10.25 18.82
CA GLN A 308 7.37 10.11 19.61
C GLN A 308 7.12 9.48 21.00
N ASP A 309 5.94 9.68 21.56
CA ASP A 309 5.62 9.21 22.90
C ASP A 309 5.00 7.80 22.91
N VAL A 310 4.63 7.25 21.75
CA VAL A 310 3.88 5.99 21.66
C VAL A 310 4.55 4.98 20.74
N GLY A 311 4.72 5.31 19.46
CA GLY A 311 5.18 4.35 18.46
C GLY A 311 4.99 4.83 17.02
N SER A 312 5.22 3.92 16.09
CA SER A 312 5.09 4.15 14.65
C SER A 312 4.37 2.97 13.99
N ALA A 313 3.55 3.29 12.99
CA ALA A 313 2.85 2.31 12.17
C ALA A 313 2.79 2.77 10.73
N GLY A 314 2.94 1.83 9.81
CA GLY A 314 2.71 2.06 8.39
C GLY A 314 2.07 0.88 7.71
N ALA A 315 1.67 1.10 6.47
CA ALA A 315 0.78 0.21 5.75
C ALA A 315 1.25 -0.12 4.34
N THR A 316 0.80 -1.25 3.83
CA THR A 316 0.83 -1.61 2.41
C THR A 316 -0.48 -2.28 2.02
N GLY A 317 -0.89 -2.15 0.76
CA GLY A 317 -2.08 -2.84 0.26
C GLY A 317 -3.19 -1.90 -0.20
N SER A 318 -4.44 -2.19 0.15
CA SER A 318 -5.63 -1.44 -0.26
C SER A 318 -5.69 -0.05 0.36
N GLY A 319 -5.00 0.90 -0.27
CA GLY A 319 -4.79 2.25 0.27
C GLY A 319 -6.08 3.00 0.56
N GLU A 320 -7.10 2.86 -0.29
CA GLU A 320 -8.41 3.50 -0.14
C GLU A 320 -9.10 3.09 1.18
N GLU A 321 -9.00 1.81 1.55
CA GLU A 321 -9.59 1.31 2.80
C GLU A 321 -8.81 1.79 4.01
N ASN A 322 -7.49 1.86 3.87
CA ASN A 322 -6.62 2.38 4.92
C ASN A 322 -6.88 3.88 5.19
N ILE A 323 -7.10 4.68 4.13
CA ILE A 323 -7.46 6.09 4.25
C ILE A 323 -8.77 6.25 5.04
N LYS A 324 -9.81 5.48 4.72
CA LYS A 324 -11.13 5.55 5.38
C LYS A 324 -11.08 5.29 6.88
N VAL A 325 -10.12 4.51 7.35
CA VAL A 325 -9.93 4.20 8.78
C VAL A 325 -8.78 4.95 9.43
N ALA A 326 -8.05 5.80 8.67
CA ALA A 326 -6.83 6.48 9.12
C ALA A 326 -5.88 5.49 9.84
N GLY A 327 -5.54 4.38 9.15
CA GLY A 327 -5.04 3.16 9.80
C GLY A 327 -3.78 3.35 10.62
N GLY A 328 -2.79 4.07 10.11
CA GLY A 328 -1.56 4.36 10.87
C GLY A 328 -1.84 5.10 12.18
N HIS A 329 -2.63 6.17 12.12
CA HIS A 329 -3.05 6.93 13.31
C HIS A 329 -3.89 6.07 14.25
N THR A 330 -4.85 5.32 13.72
CA THR A 330 -5.70 4.44 14.53
C THR A 330 -4.87 3.43 15.33
N ILE A 331 -3.86 2.80 14.71
CA ILE A 331 -2.97 1.85 15.39
C ILE A 331 -2.21 2.53 16.53
N VAL A 332 -1.62 3.69 16.27
CA VAL A 332 -0.84 4.42 17.28
C VAL A 332 -1.74 4.89 18.43
N GLU A 333 -2.96 5.35 18.15
CA GLU A 333 -3.91 5.72 19.20
C GLU A 333 -4.41 4.52 20.01
N LEU A 334 -4.60 3.35 19.39
CA LEU A 334 -4.90 2.13 20.12
C LEU A 334 -3.72 1.72 21.01
N MET A 335 -2.48 1.82 20.53
CA MET A 335 -1.29 1.61 21.37
C MET A 335 -1.21 2.62 22.52
N ARG A 336 -1.58 3.89 22.30
CA ARG A 336 -1.69 4.90 23.36
C ARG A 336 -2.72 4.51 24.44
N GLN A 337 -3.78 3.81 24.05
CA GLN A 337 -4.81 3.29 24.95
C GLN A 337 -4.40 2.00 25.66
N GLY A 338 -3.17 1.51 25.42
CA GLY A 338 -2.61 0.34 26.09
C GLY A 338 -2.71 -0.97 25.31
N TYR A 339 -3.18 -0.94 24.06
CA TYR A 339 -3.13 -2.14 23.21
C TYR A 339 -1.67 -2.49 22.87
N SER A 340 -1.38 -3.77 22.75
CA SER A 340 -0.12 -4.23 22.14
C SER A 340 -0.11 -3.87 20.63
N PRO A 341 1.08 -3.80 20.00
CA PRO A 341 1.17 -3.60 18.55
C PRO A 341 0.30 -4.55 17.73
N LYS A 342 0.28 -5.83 18.11
CA LYS A 342 -0.53 -6.85 17.45
C LYS A 342 -2.03 -6.59 17.60
N GLU A 343 -2.51 -6.33 18.80
CA GLU A 343 -3.92 -6.06 19.07
C GLU A 343 -4.39 -4.80 18.34
N ALA A 344 -3.58 -3.75 18.35
CA ALA A 344 -3.86 -2.49 17.64
C ALA A 344 -3.98 -2.70 16.12
N GLY A 345 -3.05 -3.43 15.52
CA GLY A 345 -3.10 -3.77 14.09
C GLY A 345 -4.31 -4.63 13.74
N MET A 346 -4.58 -5.67 14.53
CA MET A 346 -5.73 -6.56 14.31
C MET A 346 -7.08 -5.84 14.47
N GLU A 347 -7.19 -4.91 15.43
CA GLU A 347 -8.42 -4.11 15.59
C GLU A 347 -8.61 -3.15 14.41
N THR A 348 -7.53 -2.58 13.88
CA THR A 348 -7.60 -1.71 12.69
C THR A 348 -8.04 -2.49 11.46
N LEU A 349 -7.55 -3.73 11.27
CA LEU A 349 -8.03 -4.62 10.22
C LEU A 349 -9.53 -4.95 10.38
N ARG A 350 -10.01 -5.17 11.60
CA ARG A 350 -11.45 -5.36 11.87
C ARG A 350 -12.27 -4.12 11.51
N ARG A 351 -11.73 -2.91 11.68
CA ARG A 351 -12.41 -1.68 11.23
C ARG A 351 -12.56 -1.64 9.72
N ILE A 352 -11.55 -2.08 8.95
CA ILE A 352 -11.67 -2.23 7.49
C ILE A 352 -12.79 -3.23 7.14
N VAL A 353 -12.83 -4.39 7.80
CA VAL A 353 -13.89 -5.38 7.59
C VAL A 353 -15.29 -4.79 7.86
N ARG A 354 -15.43 -3.95 8.89
CA ARG A 354 -16.69 -3.26 9.20
C ARG A 354 -17.14 -2.26 8.14
N LEU A 355 -16.22 -1.69 7.32
CA LEU A 355 -16.63 -0.83 6.19
C LEU A 355 -17.51 -1.54 5.18
N TYR A 356 -17.47 -2.86 5.18
CA TYR A 356 -18.20 -3.75 4.28
C TYR A 356 -19.23 -4.62 5.01
N ASP A 357 -19.58 -4.28 6.26
CA ASP A 357 -20.52 -5.07 7.11
C ASP A 357 -20.13 -6.56 7.23
N GLY A 358 -18.83 -6.88 7.09
CA GLY A 358 -18.34 -8.26 7.09
C GLY A 358 -18.63 -9.05 5.80
N ASP A 359 -19.08 -8.41 4.74
CA ASP A 359 -19.41 -9.09 3.48
C ASP A 359 -18.14 -9.64 2.79
N MET A 360 -17.90 -10.94 2.96
CA MET A 360 -16.75 -11.64 2.38
C MET A 360 -16.73 -11.63 0.85
N LYS A 361 -17.86 -11.39 0.18
CA LYS A 361 -17.89 -11.22 -1.29
C LYS A 361 -17.17 -9.98 -1.76
N LYS A 362 -17.01 -8.98 -0.88
CA LYS A 362 -16.26 -7.73 -1.12
C LYS A 362 -14.88 -7.79 -0.51
N ILE A 363 -14.79 -8.21 0.76
CA ILE A 363 -13.53 -8.27 1.51
C ILE A 363 -12.49 -9.15 0.84
N ARG A 364 -12.89 -10.23 0.17
CA ARG A 364 -11.98 -11.15 -0.51
C ARG A 364 -11.10 -10.53 -1.61
N TYR A 365 -11.41 -9.31 -2.06
CA TYR A 365 -10.61 -8.57 -3.04
C TYR A 365 -9.61 -7.62 -2.40
N LEU A 366 -9.73 -7.37 -1.10
CA LEU A 366 -8.86 -6.45 -0.39
C LEU A 366 -7.58 -7.13 0.05
N ASP A 367 -6.50 -6.37 0.09
CA ASP A 367 -5.21 -6.79 0.62
C ASP A 367 -4.66 -5.68 1.51
N MET A 368 -4.36 -5.97 2.78
CA MET A 368 -3.91 -4.96 3.73
C MET A 368 -2.92 -5.55 4.72
N GLU A 369 -1.81 -4.85 4.91
CA GLU A 369 -0.77 -5.20 5.86
C GLU A 369 -0.34 -3.98 6.65
N TYR A 370 -0.03 -4.17 7.94
CA TYR A 370 0.52 -3.14 8.82
C TYR A 370 1.84 -3.60 9.44
N TYR A 371 2.78 -2.66 9.57
CA TYR A 371 4.09 -2.83 10.17
C TYR A 371 4.21 -1.85 11.32
N ILE A 372 4.36 -2.36 12.53
CA ILE A 372 4.10 -1.60 13.75
C ILE A 372 5.26 -1.77 14.71
N VAL A 373 5.74 -0.67 15.28
CA VAL A 373 6.69 -0.68 16.39
C VAL A 373 6.24 0.28 17.48
N ARG A 374 6.26 -0.15 18.74
CA ARG A 374 5.99 0.68 19.90
C ARG A 374 7.32 1.24 20.45
N LYS A 375 7.25 2.32 21.21
CA LYS A 375 8.41 3.04 21.77
C LYS A 375 9.37 2.16 22.58
N ASP A 376 8.90 1.11 23.21
CA ASP A 376 9.69 0.15 24.00
C ASP A 376 10.34 -0.95 23.14
N GLY A 377 10.17 -0.91 21.84
CA GLY A 377 10.67 -1.90 20.90
C GLY A 377 9.74 -3.08 20.66
N ALA A 378 8.59 -3.17 21.34
CA ALA A 378 7.56 -4.15 21.00
C ALA A 378 7.04 -3.89 19.57
N TYR A 379 6.83 -4.95 18.79
CA TYR A 379 6.48 -4.83 17.37
C TYR A 379 5.46 -5.88 16.94
N ALA A 380 4.88 -5.67 15.76
CA ALA A 380 4.05 -6.64 15.06
C ALA A 380 3.98 -6.35 13.56
N GLY A 381 3.85 -7.42 12.76
CA GLY A 381 3.26 -7.36 11.42
C GLY A 381 1.84 -7.92 11.49
N CYS A 382 0.87 -7.22 10.92
CA CYS A 382 -0.52 -7.65 10.86
C CYS A 382 -1.02 -7.64 9.42
N SER A 383 -1.83 -8.61 9.02
CA SER A 383 -2.34 -8.69 7.65
C SER A 383 -3.81 -9.11 7.62
N LEU A 384 -4.52 -8.71 6.58
CA LEU A 384 -5.89 -9.14 6.36
C LEU A 384 -5.94 -10.65 6.08
N TRP A 385 -4.99 -11.15 5.28
CA TRP A 385 -4.85 -12.54 4.87
C TRP A 385 -3.52 -13.14 5.30
N SER A 386 -3.49 -14.46 5.56
CA SER A 386 -2.25 -15.17 5.91
C SER A 386 -1.28 -15.34 4.73
N THR A 387 -1.81 -15.24 3.49
CA THR A 387 -1.01 -15.31 2.25
C THR A 387 -1.39 -14.19 1.28
N GLY A 388 -0.52 -13.94 0.30
CA GLY A 388 -0.88 -13.14 -0.87
C GLY A 388 -1.73 -13.94 -1.88
N ALA A 389 -2.18 -13.29 -2.95
CA ALA A 389 -2.95 -13.91 -4.03
C ALA A 389 -2.25 -15.12 -4.68
N THR A 390 -0.92 -15.13 -4.68
CA THR A 390 -0.10 -16.25 -5.20
C THR A 390 0.20 -17.34 -4.16
N GLY A 391 -0.41 -17.28 -2.98
CA GLY A 391 -0.21 -18.24 -1.89
C GLY A 391 1.08 -18.05 -1.07
N LYS A 392 1.90 -17.05 -1.38
CA LYS A 392 3.10 -16.73 -0.58
C LYS A 392 2.70 -16.17 0.78
N PRO A 393 3.30 -16.63 1.90
CA PRO A 393 3.00 -16.10 3.24
C PRO A 393 3.20 -14.59 3.32
N ARG A 394 2.34 -13.91 4.07
CA ARG A 394 2.54 -12.50 4.44
C ARG A 394 3.58 -12.41 5.54
N VAL A 395 4.63 -11.66 5.25
CA VAL A 395 5.80 -11.57 6.12
C VAL A 395 6.27 -10.12 6.27
N PHE A 396 6.98 -9.86 7.34
CA PHE A 396 7.67 -8.60 7.58
C PHE A 396 9.07 -8.88 8.13
N THR A 397 9.93 -7.91 8.07
CA THR A 397 11.27 -7.98 8.65
C THR A 397 11.34 -7.19 9.94
N VAL A 398 12.01 -7.79 10.93
CA VAL A 398 12.47 -7.12 12.14
C VAL A 398 13.97 -7.28 12.29
N HIS A 399 14.64 -6.21 12.73
CA HIS A 399 16.03 -6.24 13.15
C HIS A 399 16.16 -5.55 14.52
N ASP A 400 16.47 -6.31 15.56
CA ASP A 400 16.59 -5.88 16.96
C ASP A 400 17.92 -6.33 17.62
N GLY A 401 18.91 -6.58 16.77
CA GLY A 401 20.18 -7.24 17.11
C GLY A 401 20.34 -8.56 16.37
N SER A 402 19.23 -9.11 15.82
CA SER A 402 19.25 -10.19 14.85
C SER A 402 18.25 -9.92 13.75
N TYR A 403 18.67 -10.09 12.50
CA TYR A 403 17.78 -9.98 11.34
C TYR A 403 16.86 -11.19 11.29
N ARG A 404 15.55 -10.95 11.18
CA ARG A 404 14.55 -12.01 11.04
C ARG A 404 13.44 -11.60 10.09
N VAL A 405 12.92 -12.58 9.35
CA VAL A 405 11.69 -12.46 8.59
C VAL A 405 10.61 -13.25 9.31
N GLU A 406 9.57 -12.57 9.76
CA GLU A 406 8.50 -13.15 10.57
C GLU A 406 7.18 -13.14 9.79
N LYS A 407 6.27 -14.06 10.12
CA LYS A 407 4.93 -14.08 9.54
C LYS A 407 4.06 -13.01 10.18
N CYS A 408 3.26 -12.31 9.38
CA CYS A 408 2.24 -11.42 9.89
C CYS A 408 1.16 -12.20 10.67
N ALA A 409 0.63 -11.58 11.71
CA ALA A 409 -0.60 -12.05 12.33
C ALA A 409 -1.77 -11.76 11.39
N ALA A 410 -2.44 -12.79 10.90
CA ALA A 410 -3.49 -12.68 9.92
C ALA A 410 -4.88 -12.64 10.56
N LEU A 411 -5.80 -11.85 9.98
CA LEU A 411 -7.21 -11.85 10.38
C LEU A 411 -7.96 -13.03 9.76
N PHE A 412 -7.62 -13.39 8.51
CA PHE A 412 -8.21 -14.51 7.77
C PHE A 412 -7.12 -15.44 7.23
N GLU A 413 -7.44 -16.74 7.15
CA GLU A 413 -6.60 -17.72 6.46
C GLU A 413 -6.80 -17.64 4.95
N GLY A 414 -5.75 -17.94 4.18
CA GLY A 414 -5.73 -17.87 2.72
C GLY A 414 -5.23 -16.53 2.20
N GLY A 415 -5.65 -16.16 1.00
CA GLY A 415 -5.25 -14.94 0.32
C GLY A 415 -6.40 -14.25 -0.41
N PRO A 416 -6.20 -13.00 -0.87
CA PRO A 416 -7.17 -12.31 -1.67
C PRO A 416 -7.39 -13.03 -3.00
N VAL A 417 -8.59 -12.90 -3.55
CA VAL A 417 -8.89 -13.43 -4.89
C VAL A 417 -8.58 -12.39 -5.95
N GLU A 418 -8.44 -12.86 -7.19
CA GLU A 418 -8.26 -12.00 -8.35
C GLU A 418 -9.44 -11.03 -8.51
N TRP A 419 -9.14 -9.76 -8.81
CA TRP A 419 -10.16 -8.82 -9.23
C TRP A 419 -10.87 -9.36 -10.48
N PRO A 420 -12.20 -9.32 -10.54
CA PRO A 420 -12.91 -9.73 -11.74
C PRO A 420 -12.42 -8.87 -12.90
N PRO A 421 -12.22 -9.43 -14.10
CA PRO A 421 -11.92 -8.64 -15.28
C PRO A 421 -13.05 -7.63 -15.51
N PHE A 422 -12.64 -6.38 -15.68
CA PHE A 422 -13.57 -5.30 -15.99
C PHE A 422 -14.17 -5.48 -17.38
#